data_65bb3150ff6d4173aa0bcc25993883ac
#
_entry.id   65bb3150ff6d4173aa0bcc25993883ac
#
_cell.length_a   1.000
_cell.length_b   1.000
_cell.length_c   1.000
_cell.angle_alpha   90.00
_cell.angle_beta   90.00
_cell.angle_gamma   90.00
#
_symmetry.space_group_name_H-M   'P 1'
#
loop_
_entity.id
_entity.type
_entity.pdbx_description
1 polymer ?
#
loop_
_entity_poly.entity_id
_entity_poly.type
_entity_poly.pdbx_seq_one_letter_code
_entity_poly.pdbx_strand_id
1 'polypeptide(L)'
;VPRSERHFDAWCERDGRAWSVGIPDPRVHTYGYTLGDAEEMARDAIAGVLDVPIDTVSVTLHVDEVDDQLRRRAALEPGPR
;
A
#
# COMPACT_ATOMS: atom_id res chain seq x y z
N VAL A 1 9.63 11.12 27.30
CA VAL A 1 8.95 9.93 26.80
C VAL A 1 9.03 9.94 25.29
N PRO A 2 9.49 8.85 24.72
CA PRO A 2 9.54 8.79 23.27
C PRO A 2 8.14 8.88 22.70
N ARG A 3 8.06 9.53 21.55
CA ARG A 3 6.79 9.59 20.85
C ARG A 3 6.39 8.20 20.39
N SER A 4 5.12 7.92 20.53
CA SER A 4 4.61 6.67 20.00
C SER A 4 4.48 6.80 18.51
N GLU A 5 5.38 6.15 17.79
CA GLU A 5 5.19 6.03 16.36
C GLU A 5 4.29 4.85 16.12
N ARG A 6 3.31 5.05 15.27
CA ARG A 6 2.41 3.99 14.91
C ARG A 6 2.77 3.51 13.53
N HIS A 7 2.90 2.22 13.42
CA HIS A 7 3.26 1.60 12.15
C HIS A 7 2.08 0.83 11.60
N PHE A 8 1.81 1.02 10.32
CA PHE A 8 0.69 0.39 9.67
C PHE A 8 1.15 -0.30 8.39
N ASP A 9 0.40 -1.30 8.00
CA ASP A 9 0.65 -2.01 6.75
C ASP A 9 -0.42 -1.61 5.75
N ALA A 10 0.00 -1.34 4.54
CA ALA A 10 -0.90 -0.98 3.46
C ALA A 10 -0.64 -1.89 2.28
N TRP A 11 -1.70 -2.35 1.66
CA TRP A 11 -1.60 -3.24 0.50
C TRP A 11 -1.95 -2.46 -0.75
N CYS A 12 -1.06 -2.51 -1.73
CA CYS A 12 -1.17 -1.76 -2.96
C CYS A 12 -1.42 -2.69 -4.13
N GLU A 13 -2.39 -2.35 -4.95
CA GLU A 13 -2.69 -3.07 -6.18
C GLU A 13 -2.68 -2.10 -7.33
N ARG A 14 -2.19 -2.57 -8.45
CA ARG A 14 -2.21 -1.74 -9.65
C ARG A 14 -3.64 -1.64 -10.16
N ASP A 15 -4.07 -0.43 -10.40
CA ASP A 15 -5.41 -0.15 -10.90
C ASP A 15 -5.28 0.86 -12.02
N GLY A 16 -5.12 0.37 -13.25
CA GLY A 16 -4.89 1.25 -14.37
C GLY A 16 -3.57 1.98 -14.20
N ARG A 17 -3.63 3.30 -14.17
CA ARG A 17 -2.44 4.12 -14.00
C ARG A 17 -2.18 4.48 -12.55
N ALA A 18 -3.05 4.05 -11.68
CA ALA A 18 -2.94 4.39 -10.28
C ALA A 18 -2.64 3.15 -9.45
N TRP A 19 -2.25 3.39 -8.21
CA TRP A 19 -2.10 2.34 -7.22
C TRP A 19 -3.25 2.47 -6.24
N SER A 20 -4.02 1.41 -6.10
CA SER A 20 -5.07 1.34 -5.10
C SER A 20 -4.43 0.90 -3.80
N VAL A 21 -4.72 1.61 -2.72
CA VAL A 21 -4.08 1.38 -1.44
C VAL A 21 -5.15 1.04 -0.41
N GLY A 22 -5.01 -0.10 0.21
CA GLY A 22 -5.95 -0.52 1.25
C GLY A 22 -5.23 -0.73 2.57
N ILE A 23 -5.75 -0.13 3.62
CA ILE A 23 -5.26 -0.32 4.97
C ILE A 23 -6.39 -1.00 5.74
N PRO A 24 -6.13 -2.18 6.34
CA PRO A 24 -7.21 -2.89 7.02
C PRO A 24 -7.60 -2.29 8.36
N ASP A 25 -6.67 -1.68 9.07
CA ASP A 25 -6.95 -1.15 10.39
C ASP A 25 -6.06 0.05 10.69
N PRO A 26 -6.60 1.26 10.75
CA PRO A 26 -8.02 1.58 10.51
C PRO A 26 -8.38 1.34 9.05
N ARG A 27 -9.62 1.01 8.78
CA ARG A 27 -10.03 0.69 7.43
C ARG A 27 -10.02 1.96 6.58
N VAL A 28 -9.06 2.02 5.69
CA VAL A 28 -8.86 3.20 4.84
C VAL A 28 -8.57 2.72 3.44
N HIS A 29 -9.07 3.43 2.47
CA HIS A 29 -8.78 3.14 1.07
C HIS A 29 -8.43 4.45 0.37
N THR A 30 -7.34 4.44 -0.36
CA THR A 30 -6.90 5.63 -1.07
C THR A 30 -6.18 5.22 -2.35
N TYR A 31 -5.66 6.20 -3.07
CA TYR A 31 -4.99 5.97 -4.35
C TYR A 31 -3.76 6.85 -4.44
N GLY A 32 -2.79 6.40 -5.22
CA GLY A 32 -1.63 7.22 -5.55
C GLY A 32 -1.22 6.91 -6.97
N TYR A 33 -0.54 7.84 -7.60
CA TYR A 33 -0.07 7.64 -8.96
C TYR A 33 1.26 6.91 -9.00
N THR A 34 2.05 7.07 -7.95
CA THR A 34 3.32 6.34 -7.79
C THR A 34 3.28 5.67 -6.45
N LEU A 35 4.22 4.77 -6.20
CA LEU A 35 4.31 4.14 -4.88
C LEU A 35 4.66 5.17 -3.81
N GLY A 36 5.47 6.17 -4.15
CA GLY A 36 5.75 7.25 -3.21
C GLY A 36 4.51 8.05 -2.86
N ASP A 37 3.69 8.37 -3.87
CA ASP A 37 2.41 9.02 -3.63
C ASP A 37 1.52 8.14 -2.77
N ALA A 38 1.48 6.85 -3.07
CA ALA A 38 0.62 5.91 -2.34
C ALA A 38 0.99 5.91 -0.86
N GLU A 39 2.28 5.93 -0.55
CA GLU A 39 2.71 5.96 0.83
C GLU A 39 2.26 7.25 1.52
N GLU A 40 2.44 8.37 0.86
CA GLU A 40 2.05 9.65 1.41
C GLU A 40 0.54 9.73 1.62
N MET A 41 -0.21 9.27 0.63
CA MET A 41 -1.66 9.28 0.73
C MET A 41 -2.14 8.36 1.86
N ALA A 42 -1.47 7.22 2.02
CA ALA A 42 -1.82 6.30 3.11
C ALA A 42 -1.55 6.94 4.47
N ARG A 43 -0.40 7.57 4.62
CA ARG A 43 -0.05 8.24 5.88
C ARG A 43 -1.04 9.35 6.19
N ASP A 44 -1.36 10.15 5.19
CA ASP A 44 -2.29 11.25 5.38
C ASP A 44 -3.67 10.75 5.77
N ALA A 45 -4.13 9.71 5.09
CA ALA A 45 -5.45 9.16 5.37
C ALA A 45 -5.51 8.57 6.79
N ILE A 46 -4.48 7.83 7.19
CA ILE A 46 -4.44 7.26 8.54
C ILE A 46 -4.39 8.36 9.58
N ALA A 47 -3.55 9.36 9.35
CA ALA A 47 -3.42 10.47 10.30
C ALA A 47 -4.76 11.18 10.46
N GLY A 48 -5.49 11.36 9.36
CA GLY A 48 -6.80 12.00 9.42
C GLY A 48 -7.80 11.19 10.18
N VAL A 49 -7.84 9.88 9.94
CA VAL A 49 -8.80 9.01 10.60
C VAL A 49 -8.52 8.92 12.10
N LEU A 50 -7.26 8.82 12.46
CA LEU A 50 -6.88 8.69 13.86
C LEU A 50 -6.73 10.02 14.57
N ASP A 51 -6.75 11.12 13.82
CA ASP A 51 -6.59 12.46 14.35
C ASP A 51 -5.26 12.59 15.09
N VAL A 52 -4.20 12.21 14.40
CA VAL A 52 -2.84 12.30 14.94
C VAL A 52 -1.95 13.02 13.92
N PRO A 53 -0.83 13.58 14.37
CA PRO A 53 0.09 14.21 13.41
C PRO A 53 0.63 13.19 12.43
N ILE A 54 0.75 13.60 11.17
CA ILE A 54 1.18 12.69 10.11
C ILE A 54 2.59 12.16 10.35
N ASP A 55 3.42 12.95 11.00
CA ASP A 55 4.81 12.52 11.23
C ASP A 55 4.93 11.45 12.32
N THR A 56 3.83 11.09 12.97
CA THR A 56 3.80 9.97 13.89
C THR A 56 3.33 8.68 13.23
N VAL A 57 2.99 8.74 11.95
CA VAL A 57 2.46 7.60 11.22
C VAL A 57 3.52 7.08 10.27
N SER A 58 3.79 5.79 10.36
CA SER A 58 4.73 5.10 9.50
C SER A 58 3.96 4.00 8.77
N VAL A 59 4.24 3.85 7.50
CA VAL A 59 3.50 2.88 6.68
C VAL A 59 4.49 2.05 5.89
N THR A 60 4.27 0.75 5.88
CA THR A 60 4.97 -0.17 4.99
C THR A 60 4.02 -0.55 3.87
N LEU A 61 4.43 -0.31 2.65
CA LEU A 61 3.63 -0.70 1.50
C LEU A 61 3.95 -2.12 1.11
N HIS A 62 2.91 -2.89 0.95
CA HIS A 62 3.02 -4.25 0.43
C HIS A 62 2.42 -4.24 -0.96
N VAL A 63 3.25 -4.41 -1.95
CA VAL A 63 2.79 -4.45 -3.32
C VAL A 63 2.42 -5.88 -3.64
N ASP A 64 1.30 -6.06 -4.29
CA ASP A 64 0.85 -7.39 -4.65
C ASP A 64 1.70 -7.91 -5.79
N GLU A 65 2.83 -8.49 -5.44
CA GLU A 65 3.73 -9.04 -6.44
C GLU A 65 3.36 -10.45 -6.83
N VAL A 66 2.45 -11.05 -6.07
CA VAL A 66 2.03 -12.41 -6.36
C VAL A 66 1.42 -12.46 -7.76
N ASP A 67 0.56 -11.51 -8.05
CA ASP A 67 -0.10 -11.45 -9.35
C ASP A 67 0.93 -11.26 -10.45
N ASP A 68 1.89 -10.38 -10.21
CA ASP A 68 2.94 -10.10 -11.17
C ASP A 68 3.82 -11.32 -11.38
N GLN A 69 4.13 -12.02 -10.32
CA GLN A 69 4.93 -13.23 -10.40
C GLN A 69 4.20 -14.32 -11.16
N LEU A 70 2.91 -14.43 -10.94
CA LEU A 70 2.13 -15.42 -11.67
C LEU A 70 2.10 -15.11 -13.16
N ARG A 71 2.00 -13.85 -13.51
CA ARG A 71 2.04 -13.46 -14.92
C ARG A 71 3.37 -13.75 -15.54
N ARG A 72 4.44 -13.47 -14.83
CA ARG A 72 5.77 -13.76 -15.33
C ARG A 72 5.96 -15.23 -15.51
N ARG A 73 5.50 -16.02 -14.57
CA ARG A 73 5.63 -17.45 -14.64
C ARG A 73 4.86 -17.98 -15.84
N ALA A 74 3.65 -17.47 -16.04
CA ALA A 74 2.85 -17.88 -17.18
C ALA A 74 3.51 -17.53 -18.49
N ALA A 75 4.24 -16.42 -18.53
CA ALA A 75 4.94 -16.01 -19.75
C ALA A 75 6.20 -16.80 -19.98
N LEU A 76 6.87 -17.20 -18.93
CA LEU A 76 8.15 -17.90 -19.05
C LEU A 76 8.01 -19.40 -19.19
N GLU A 77 7.02 -19.96 -18.56
CA GLU A 77 6.78 -21.39 -18.66
C GLU A 77 6.09 -21.67 -19.96
N PRO A 78 6.55 -22.69 -20.68
CA PRO A 78 5.80 -23.13 -21.85
C PRO A 78 4.44 -23.54 -21.36
N GLY A 79 3.45 -23.29 -22.13
CA GLY A 79 2.09 -23.51 -21.74
C GLY A 79 1.84 -24.74 -20.89
N PRO A 80 0.59 -25.09 -20.72
CA PRO A 80 0.29 -26.21 -19.85
C PRO A 80 1.01 -27.44 -20.33
N ARG A 81 1.47 -28.16 -19.40
CA ARG A 81 2.16 -29.40 -19.67
C ARG A 81 1.17 -30.50 -19.85
#